data_4fe39d6e2026105b5c587720113b13a6
#
_entry.id   4fe39d6e2026105b5c587720113b13a6
#
_cell.length_a   1.000
_cell.length_b   1.000
_cell.length_c   1.000
_cell.angle_alpha   90.00
_cell.angle_beta   90.00
_cell.angle_gamma   90.00
#
_symmetry.space_group_name_H-M   'P 1'
#
loop_
_entity.id
_entity.type
_entity.pdbx_description
1 polymer ?
#
loop_
_entity_poly.entity_id
_entity_poly.type
_entity_poly.pdbx_seq_one_letter_code
_entity_poly.pdbx_strand_id
1 'polypeptide(L)'
;RLLSRGLGDVYKRQEQVVNGILVVNTETIPGKVITEAMGVVSGSTVRAKNVGKDIFAGLKNIVGGELTQYTELLQESRNEAVGRMVADAISIGATAVVNVRFATSAITSGAAELFAYGTAVKYE
;
A
#
# COMPACT_ATOMS: atom_id res chain seq x y z
N ARG A 1 -28.09 4.83 -12.43
CA ARG A 1 -26.99 5.66 -12.89
C ARG A 1 -25.95 5.96 -11.82
N LEU A 2 -26.40 6.43 -10.66
CA LEU A 2 -25.52 6.56 -9.52
C LEU A 2 -24.95 5.21 -9.09
N LEU A 3 -25.77 4.18 -9.17
CA LEU A 3 -25.35 2.83 -8.85
C LEU A 3 -24.28 2.34 -9.83
N SER A 4 -24.46 2.63 -11.11
CA SER A 4 -23.50 2.30 -12.14
C SER A 4 -22.16 3.01 -11.90
N ARG A 5 -22.23 4.28 -11.51
CA ARG A 5 -21.06 5.07 -11.19
C ARG A 5 -20.33 4.51 -9.95
N GLY A 6 -21.11 4.16 -8.92
CA GLY A 6 -20.56 3.56 -7.72
C GLY A 6 -19.85 2.24 -7.99
N LEU A 7 -20.43 1.42 -8.85
CA LEU A 7 -19.82 0.16 -9.26
C LEU A 7 -18.52 0.41 -10.03
N GLY A 8 -18.51 1.41 -10.90
CA GLY A 8 -17.31 1.78 -11.64
C GLY A 8 -16.20 2.23 -10.70
N ASP A 9 -16.53 3.00 -9.66
CA ASP A 9 -15.54 3.44 -8.68
C ASP A 9 -14.99 2.28 -7.86
N VAL A 10 -15.83 1.31 -7.50
CA VAL A 10 -15.41 0.12 -6.78
C VAL A 10 -14.43 -0.69 -7.61
N TYR A 11 -14.73 -0.91 -8.87
CA TYR A 11 -13.84 -1.66 -9.76
C TYR A 11 -12.54 -0.93 -10.00
N LYS A 12 -12.58 0.39 -10.10
CA LYS A 12 -11.38 1.21 -10.31
C LYS A 12 -10.46 1.21 -9.09
N ARG A 13 -10.94 0.82 -7.92
CA ARG A 13 -10.08 0.68 -6.75
C ARG A 13 -9.04 -0.41 -6.92
N GLN A 14 -9.28 -1.36 -7.82
CA GLN A 14 -8.30 -2.39 -8.13
C GLN A 14 -7.11 -1.81 -8.91
N GLU A 15 -7.33 -0.69 -9.61
CA GLU A 15 -6.29 0.05 -10.30
C GLU A 15 -6.11 1.37 -9.58
N GLN A 16 -5.10 1.44 -8.75
CA GLN A 16 -4.82 2.65 -8.00
C GLN A 16 -3.68 3.42 -8.65
N VAL A 17 -3.90 4.72 -8.86
CA VAL A 17 -2.85 5.60 -9.38
C VAL A 17 -2.33 6.46 -8.24
N VAL A 18 -1.03 6.40 -8.00
CA VAL A 18 -0.38 7.16 -6.94
C VAL A 18 0.76 7.96 -7.58
N ASN A 19 0.64 9.29 -7.53
CA ASN A 19 1.62 10.20 -8.12
C ASN A 19 1.96 9.86 -9.58
N GLY A 20 0.93 9.47 -10.35
CA GLY A 20 1.07 9.13 -11.76
C GLY A 20 1.53 7.71 -12.02
N ILE A 21 1.79 6.92 -11.00
CA ILE A 21 2.21 5.53 -11.10
C ILE A 21 1.02 4.62 -10.84
N LEU A 22 0.78 3.70 -11.76
CA LEU A 22 -0.27 2.69 -11.59
C LEU A 22 0.23 1.62 -10.62
N VAL A 23 -0.58 1.34 -9.60
CA VAL A 23 -0.23 0.37 -8.55
C VAL A 23 -1.29 -0.72 -8.52
N VAL A 24 -0.88 -1.96 -8.78
CA VAL A 24 -1.79 -3.10 -8.79
C VAL A 24 -1.17 -4.28 -8.07
N ASN A 25 -2.02 -5.16 -7.55
CA ASN A 25 -1.55 -6.37 -6.87
C ASN A 25 -1.58 -7.60 -7.78
N THR A 26 -1.97 -7.43 -9.03
CA THR A 26 -1.94 -8.49 -10.03
C THR A 26 -0.58 -8.56 -10.69
N GLU A 27 -0.25 -9.69 -11.31
CA GLU A 27 1.01 -9.86 -12.03
C GLU A 27 1.03 -9.09 -13.34
N THR A 28 -0.14 -8.83 -13.89
CA THR A 28 -0.28 -8.12 -15.16
C THR A 28 -1.28 -6.99 -14.99
N ILE A 29 -1.26 -6.07 -15.95
CA ILE A 29 -2.20 -4.95 -15.99
C ILE A 29 -3.18 -5.24 -17.13
N PRO A 30 -4.48 -5.44 -16.83
CA PRO A 30 -5.47 -5.70 -17.88
C PRO A 30 -5.47 -4.63 -18.96
N GLY A 31 -5.44 -5.06 -20.21
CA GLY A 31 -5.43 -4.15 -21.34
C GLY A 31 -4.09 -3.51 -21.65
N LYS A 32 -3.05 -3.88 -20.93
CA LYS A 32 -1.70 -3.33 -21.12
C LYS A 32 -0.69 -4.45 -21.31
N VAL A 33 0.43 -4.11 -21.92
CA VAL A 33 1.52 -5.05 -22.10
C VAL A 33 2.73 -4.53 -21.34
N ILE A 34 3.24 -5.33 -20.44
CA ILE A 34 4.45 -4.99 -19.69
C ILE A 34 5.64 -5.18 -20.63
N THR A 35 6.38 -4.12 -20.85
CA THR A 35 7.50 -4.13 -21.79
C THR A 35 8.86 -4.27 -21.11
N GLU A 36 8.94 -3.92 -19.84
CA GLU A 36 10.19 -4.00 -19.10
C GLU A 36 9.92 -4.23 -17.61
N ALA A 37 10.60 -5.20 -17.04
CA ALA A 37 10.61 -5.39 -15.57
C ALA A 37 11.89 -4.77 -15.03
N MET A 38 11.76 -3.83 -14.11
CA MET A 38 12.86 -2.99 -13.66
C MET A 38 13.41 -3.40 -12.29
N GLY A 39 12.76 -4.33 -11.63
CA GLY A 39 13.22 -4.82 -10.34
C GLY A 39 12.23 -4.56 -9.22
N VAL A 40 12.58 -5.03 -8.04
CA VAL A 40 11.75 -4.91 -6.85
C VAL A 40 11.92 -3.52 -6.27
N VAL A 41 10.80 -2.89 -5.95
CA VAL A 41 10.77 -1.61 -5.24
C VAL A 41 10.02 -1.79 -3.94
N SER A 42 10.32 -0.98 -2.95
CA SER A 42 9.69 -1.09 -1.65
C SER A 42 9.63 0.27 -0.96
N GLY A 43 8.73 0.36 0.01
CA GLY A 43 8.63 1.51 0.89
C GLY A 43 8.14 1.04 2.24
N SER A 44 8.62 1.65 3.30
CA SER A 44 8.25 1.21 4.63
C SER A 44 7.92 2.37 5.54
N THR A 45 7.12 2.06 6.55
CA THR A 45 6.88 2.95 7.68
C THR A 45 7.27 2.22 8.94
N VAL A 46 8.01 2.90 9.82
CA VAL A 46 8.34 2.36 11.13
C VAL A 46 7.56 3.16 12.16
N ARG A 47 6.81 2.47 12.99
CA ARG A 47 6.10 3.10 14.08
C ARG A 47 6.95 3.03 15.35
N ALA A 48 7.19 4.19 15.91
CA ALA A 48 8.02 4.31 17.09
C ALA A 48 7.38 3.58 18.29
N LYS A 49 8.20 3.27 19.26
CA LYS A 49 7.86 2.47 20.43
C LYS A 49 6.50 2.85 21.06
N ASN A 50 6.27 4.13 21.27
CA ASN A 50 5.04 4.56 21.93
C ASN A 50 3.81 4.39 21.02
N VAL A 51 3.95 4.72 19.75
CA VAL A 51 2.85 4.60 18.79
C VAL A 51 2.52 3.13 18.54
N GLY A 52 3.52 2.30 18.32
CA GLY A 52 3.31 0.87 18.13
C GLY A 52 2.69 0.21 19.35
N LYS A 53 3.17 0.60 20.53
CA LYS A 53 2.64 0.08 21.79
C LYS A 53 1.20 0.49 21.98
N ASP A 54 0.86 1.73 21.68
CA ASP A 54 -0.51 2.23 21.79
C ASP A 54 -1.44 1.49 20.85
N ILE A 55 -0.99 1.23 19.62
CA ILE A 55 -1.78 0.48 18.66
C ILE A 55 -2.06 -0.94 19.18
N PHE A 56 -1.02 -1.64 19.63
CA PHE A 56 -1.19 -3.02 20.11
C PHE A 56 -1.98 -3.07 21.41
N ALA A 57 -1.74 -2.13 22.32
CA ALA A 57 -2.53 -2.04 23.55
C ALA A 57 -3.98 -1.75 23.24
N GLY A 58 -4.23 -0.85 22.29
CA GLY A 58 -5.58 -0.54 21.85
C GLY A 58 -6.28 -1.75 21.24
N LEU A 59 -5.58 -2.50 20.40
CA LEU A 59 -6.13 -3.71 19.80
C LEU A 59 -6.54 -4.74 20.82
N LYS A 60 -5.81 -4.85 21.93
CA LYS A 60 -6.16 -5.77 23.02
C LYS A 60 -7.41 -5.34 23.77
N ASN A 61 -7.69 -4.06 23.81
CA ASN A 61 -8.77 -3.50 24.61
C ASN A 61 -9.91 -2.96 23.75
N ILE A 62 -9.94 -3.29 22.47
CA ILE A 62 -10.97 -2.78 21.56
C ILE A 62 -12.33 -3.36 21.94
N VAL A 63 -13.28 -2.46 22.14
CA VAL A 63 -14.69 -2.79 22.31
C VAL A 63 -15.47 -1.79 21.46
N GLY A 64 -16.22 -2.29 20.48
CA GLY A 64 -17.10 -1.44 19.68
C GLY A 64 -16.38 -0.47 18.77
N GLY A 65 -16.72 0.81 18.85
CA GLY A 65 -16.29 1.83 17.88
C GLY A 65 -14.82 2.20 17.87
N GLU A 66 -14.05 1.77 18.87
CA GLU A 66 -12.63 2.08 18.93
C GLU A 66 -11.82 1.46 17.77
N LEU A 67 -12.33 0.37 17.21
CA LEU A 67 -11.71 -0.29 16.08
C LEU A 67 -11.55 0.63 14.88
N THR A 68 -12.48 1.55 14.67
CA THR A 68 -12.46 2.47 13.54
C THR A 68 -11.22 3.35 13.55
N GLN A 69 -10.81 3.87 14.71
CA GLN A 69 -9.63 4.71 14.83
C GLN A 69 -8.35 3.96 14.46
N TYR A 70 -8.24 2.71 14.89
CA TYR A 70 -7.08 1.90 14.57
C TYR A 70 -7.05 1.50 13.10
N THR A 71 -8.22 1.28 12.51
CA THR A 71 -8.33 1.00 11.08
C THR A 71 -7.83 2.19 10.26
N GLU A 72 -8.22 3.41 10.64
CA GLU A 72 -7.76 4.62 9.96
C GLU A 72 -6.25 4.79 10.07
N LEU A 73 -5.69 4.55 11.25
CA LEU A 73 -4.26 4.67 11.48
C LEU A 73 -3.47 3.64 10.67
N LEU A 74 -3.96 2.42 10.59
CA LEU A 74 -3.35 1.38 9.77
C LEU A 74 -3.43 1.72 8.28
N GLN A 75 -4.55 2.29 7.85
CA GLN A 75 -4.72 2.71 6.47
C GLN A 75 -3.74 3.84 6.12
N GLU A 76 -3.55 4.78 7.01
CA GLU A 76 -2.58 5.85 6.85
C GLU A 76 -1.17 5.31 6.71
N SER A 77 -0.81 4.33 7.52
CA SER A 77 0.50 3.69 7.47
C SER A 77 0.72 2.97 6.14
N ARG A 78 -0.31 2.30 5.62
CA ARG A 78 -0.24 1.65 4.31
C ARG A 78 -0.05 2.66 3.21
N ASN A 79 -0.81 3.76 3.25
CA ASN A 79 -0.72 4.81 2.24
C ASN A 79 0.68 5.41 2.23
N GLU A 80 1.28 5.61 3.39
CA GLU A 80 2.64 6.13 3.50
C GLU A 80 3.66 5.14 2.94
N ALA A 81 3.51 3.87 3.26
CA ALA A 81 4.40 2.82 2.73
C ALA A 81 4.30 2.74 1.20
N VAL A 82 3.08 2.78 0.66
CA VAL A 82 2.86 2.79 -0.78
C VAL A 82 3.47 4.03 -1.42
N GLY A 83 3.30 5.20 -0.80
CA GLY A 83 3.89 6.44 -1.31
C GLY A 83 5.41 6.37 -1.42
N ARG A 84 6.06 5.75 -0.45
CA ARG A 84 7.51 5.56 -0.47
C ARG A 84 7.95 4.54 -1.52
N MET A 85 7.18 3.46 -1.68
CA MET A 85 7.43 2.48 -2.74
C MET A 85 7.31 3.12 -4.12
N VAL A 86 6.28 3.94 -4.31
CA VAL A 86 6.06 4.66 -5.56
C VAL A 86 7.19 5.65 -5.83
N ALA A 87 7.68 6.34 -4.80
CA ALA A 87 8.82 7.24 -4.96
C ALA A 87 10.05 6.49 -5.42
N ASP A 88 10.28 5.29 -4.89
CA ASP A 88 11.37 4.41 -5.32
C ASP A 88 11.19 4.04 -6.81
N ALA A 89 9.98 3.67 -7.20
CA ALA A 89 9.68 3.34 -8.61
C ALA A 89 9.90 4.52 -9.53
N ILE A 90 9.48 5.71 -9.13
CA ILE A 90 9.68 6.94 -9.92
C ILE A 90 11.18 7.20 -10.12
N SER A 91 11.98 6.97 -9.08
CA SER A 91 13.42 7.24 -9.13
C SER A 91 14.13 6.40 -10.18
N ILE A 92 13.60 5.26 -10.56
CA ILE A 92 14.18 4.39 -11.59
C ILE A 92 13.44 4.47 -12.92
N GLY A 93 12.46 5.36 -13.04
CA GLY A 93 11.77 5.60 -14.31
C GLY A 93 10.63 4.65 -14.63
N ALA A 94 10.10 3.95 -13.64
CA ALA A 94 8.99 3.04 -13.84
C ALA A 94 7.69 3.80 -14.10
N THR A 95 6.74 3.13 -14.76
CA THR A 95 5.41 3.68 -15.01
C THR A 95 4.33 2.96 -14.22
N ALA A 96 4.64 1.81 -13.65
CA ALA A 96 3.72 1.05 -12.81
C ALA A 96 4.48 0.18 -11.83
N VAL A 97 3.77 -0.25 -10.79
CA VAL A 97 4.24 -1.27 -9.85
C VAL A 97 3.19 -2.36 -9.81
N VAL A 98 3.59 -3.57 -10.16
CA VAL A 98 2.69 -4.73 -10.19
C VAL A 98 3.03 -5.69 -9.06
N ASN A 99 2.12 -6.59 -8.79
CA ASN A 99 2.29 -7.64 -7.80
C ASN A 99 2.59 -7.07 -6.41
N VAL A 100 1.89 -6.00 -6.05
CA VAL A 100 2.13 -5.28 -4.80
C VAL A 100 1.65 -6.12 -3.62
N ARG A 101 2.49 -6.24 -2.61
CA ARG A 101 2.22 -6.96 -1.37
C ARG A 101 2.61 -6.08 -0.19
N PHE A 102 2.01 -6.39 0.94
CA PHE A 102 2.34 -5.75 2.20
C PHE A 102 2.89 -6.79 3.16
N ALA A 103 3.81 -6.38 4.00
CA ALA A 103 4.33 -7.21 5.07
C ALA A 103 4.53 -6.37 6.30
N THR A 104 4.41 -7.00 7.45
CA THR A 104 4.65 -6.36 8.73
C THR A 104 5.66 -7.18 9.51
N SER A 105 6.50 -6.52 10.27
CA SER A 105 7.42 -7.23 11.15
C SER A 105 7.60 -6.44 12.45
N ALA A 106 7.78 -7.18 13.54
CA ALA A 106 8.13 -6.58 14.81
C ALA A 106 9.64 -6.38 14.81
N ILE A 107 10.09 -5.13 14.97
CA ILE A 107 11.51 -4.80 14.97
C ILE A 107 12.05 -4.99 16.38
N THR A 108 11.37 -4.43 17.35
CA THR A 108 11.67 -4.58 18.76
C THR A 108 10.38 -4.55 19.54
N SER A 109 10.46 -4.72 20.85
CA SER A 109 9.30 -4.56 21.71
C SER A 109 8.73 -3.15 21.55
N GLY A 110 7.48 -3.06 21.12
CA GLY A 110 6.79 -1.78 20.94
C GLY A 110 7.09 -1.04 19.66
N ALA A 111 7.80 -1.66 18.71
CA ALA A 111 8.02 -1.07 17.39
C ALA A 111 7.74 -2.09 16.31
N ALA A 112 7.04 -1.67 15.27
CA ALA A 112 6.68 -2.53 14.15
C ALA A 112 6.95 -1.79 12.84
N GLU A 113 7.30 -2.56 11.83
CA GLU A 113 7.46 -2.06 10.47
C GLU A 113 6.33 -2.58 9.61
N LEU A 114 5.74 -1.68 8.84
CA LEU A 114 4.82 -2.03 7.77
C LEU A 114 5.50 -1.63 6.48
N PHE A 115 5.66 -2.56 5.55
CA PHE A 115 6.23 -2.19 4.27
C PHE A 115 5.41 -2.74 3.10
N ALA A 116 5.48 -1.97 2.00
CA ALA A 116 4.89 -2.34 0.73
C ALA A 116 6.02 -2.67 -0.23
N TYR A 117 5.84 -3.68 -1.05
CA TYR A 117 6.84 -4.03 -2.07
C TYR A 117 6.13 -4.57 -3.31
N GLY A 118 6.82 -4.49 -4.42
CA GLY A 118 6.30 -4.96 -5.69
C GLY A 118 7.36 -4.87 -6.76
N THR A 119 6.97 -5.13 -7.99
CA THR A 119 7.87 -5.07 -9.14
C THR A 119 7.59 -3.82 -9.96
N ALA A 120 8.61 -2.98 -10.11
CA ALA A 120 8.51 -1.81 -10.95
C ALA A 120 8.62 -2.22 -12.41
N VAL A 121 7.73 -1.70 -13.24
CA VAL A 121 7.65 -2.07 -14.64
C VAL A 121 7.36 -0.85 -15.52
N LYS A 122 7.61 -1.01 -16.81
CA LYS A 122 7.08 -0.12 -17.83
C LYS A 122 6.07 -0.89 -18.66
N TYR A 123 5.03 -0.20 -19.12
CA TYR A 123 3.98 -0.82 -19.92
C TYR A 123 3.56 0.07 -21.07
N GLU A 124 2.90 -0.54 -22.03
CA GLU A 124 2.29 0.15 -23.18
C GLU A 124 0.80 -0.11 -23.28
#